data_cf121089440b251469a3740c85b4e4b2
#
_entry.id   cf121089440b251469a3740c85b4e4b2
#
_cell.length_a   1.000
_cell.length_b   1.000
_cell.length_c   1.000
_cell.angle_alpha   90.00
_cell.angle_beta   90.00
_cell.angle_gamma   90.00
#
_symmetry.space_group_name_H-M   'P 1'
#
loop_
_entity.id
_entity.type
_entity.pdbx_description
1 polymer ?
#
loop_
_entity_poly.entity_id
_entity_poly.type
_entity_poly.pdbx_seq_one_letter_code
_entity_poly.pdbx_strand_id
1 'polypeptide(L)'
;MSDRRKSLRREFSDRRRNLDDQARQAATESITTHLAHWAPLQSARVVAAYAASNAEVDVTATIEHLWQNSVQVALPVVGANGQMAFFAYTADSDVQINRFGITEPRNSVEIPPSTIDVVLTPLLAFDQWGHRLGMGGGYYDRYLPETRAHILGVAFACQYSAAELPNADWDVRCNAVATENGVLEFAQ
;
A
#
# COMPACT_ATOMS: atom_id res chain seq x y z
N MET A 1 1.33 16.39 16.39
CA MET A 1 0.45 15.99 15.26
C MET A 1 -0.76 16.89 15.28
N SER A 2 -1.16 17.49 14.16
CA SER A 2 -2.33 18.39 14.17
C SER A 2 -3.60 17.58 14.45
N ASP A 3 -4.51 18.15 15.25
CA ASP A 3 -5.81 17.56 15.58
C ASP A 3 -6.60 17.19 14.32
N ARG A 4 -6.40 17.93 13.21
CA ARG A 4 -7.00 17.64 11.89
C ARG A 4 -6.58 16.27 11.33
N ARG A 5 -5.27 15.89 11.37
CA ARG A 5 -4.83 14.57 10.91
C ARG A 5 -5.44 13.43 11.75
N LYS A 6 -5.57 13.65 13.06
CA LYS A 6 -6.17 12.66 13.97
C LYS A 6 -7.67 12.47 13.68
N SER A 7 -8.39 13.57 13.47
CA SER A 7 -9.81 13.54 13.10
C SER A 7 -10.04 12.82 11.77
N LEU A 8 -9.26 13.17 10.73
CA LEU A 8 -9.35 12.53 9.41
C LEU A 8 -9.03 11.03 9.47
N ARG A 9 -8.02 10.62 10.23
CA ARG A 9 -7.73 9.18 10.40
C ARG A 9 -8.92 8.42 10.98
N ARG A 10 -9.59 8.97 11.98
CA ARG A 10 -10.78 8.36 12.55
C ARG A 10 -11.89 8.28 11.51
N GLU A 11 -12.22 9.38 10.85
CA GLU A 11 -13.27 9.46 9.84
C GLU A 11 -13.07 8.41 8.72
N PHE A 12 -11.90 8.40 8.09
CA PHE A 12 -11.63 7.49 6.96
C PHE A 12 -11.44 6.04 7.41
N SER A 13 -10.96 5.80 8.63
CA SER A 13 -10.97 4.46 9.22
C SER A 13 -12.39 3.94 9.40
N ASP A 14 -13.31 4.79 9.87
CA ASP A 14 -14.70 4.43 10.05
C ASP A 14 -15.40 4.19 8.70
N ARG A 15 -15.18 5.06 7.69
CA ARG A 15 -15.69 4.85 6.32
C ARG A 15 -15.26 3.50 5.77
N ARG A 16 -13.98 3.15 5.88
CA ARG A 16 -13.42 1.89 5.40
C ARG A 16 -13.97 0.67 6.13
N ARG A 17 -14.16 0.75 7.45
CA ARG A 17 -14.72 -0.33 8.27
C ARG A 17 -16.19 -0.56 8.02
N ASN A 18 -16.92 0.48 7.65
CA ASN A 18 -18.37 0.41 7.42
C ASN A 18 -18.74 -0.18 6.05
N LEU A 19 -17.79 -0.49 5.18
CA LEU A 19 -18.05 -1.31 4.01
C LEU A 19 -18.50 -2.70 4.48
N ASP A 20 -19.65 -3.13 4.01
CA ASP A 20 -20.10 -4.51 4.23
C ASP A 20 -19.20 -5.52 3.49
N ASP A 21 -19.24 -6.77 3.89
CA ASP A 21 -18.33 -7.79 3.38
C ASP A 21 -18.50 -8.04 1.87
N GLN A 22 -19.73 -7.99 1.36
CA GLN A 22 -20.01 -8.17 -0.06
C GLN A 22 -19.46 -7.01 -0.91
N ALA A 23 -19.71 -5.78 -0.48
CA ALA A 23 -19.17 -4.59 -1.16
C ALA A 23 -17.63 -4.59 -1.11
N ARG A 24 -17.04 -4.97 0.03
CA ARG A 24 -15.59 -5.08 0.20
C ARG A 24 -14.98 -6.10 -0.75
N GLN A 25 -15.60 -7.29 -0.86
CA GLN A 25 -15.14 -8.35 -1.75
C GLN A 25 -15.21 -7.90 -3.21
N ALA A 26 -16.35 -7.38 -3.66
CA ALA A 26 -16.55 -6.91 -5.03
C ALA A 26 -15.56 -5.78 -5.39
N ALA A 27 -15.34 -4.83 -4.47
CA ALA A 27 -14.37 -3.77 -4.65
C ALA A 27 -12.93 -4.32 -4.76
N THR A 28 -12.56 -5.29 -3.90
CA THR A 28 -11.23 -5.92 -3.94
C THR A 28 -10.98 -6.64 -5.25
N GLU A 29 -11.97 -7.37 -5.79
CA GLU A 29 -11.89 -8.05 -7.08
C GLU A 29 -11.69 -7.05 -8.24
N SER A 30 -12.44 -5.94 -8.22
CA SER A 30 -12.30 -4.87 -9.21
C SER A 30 -10.91 -4.20 -9.13
N ILE A 31 -10.43 -3.90 -7.92
CA ILE A 31 -9.09 -3.34 -7.69
C ILE A 31 -8.02 -4.30 -8.22
N THR A 32 -8.11 -5.59 -7.91
CA THR A 32 -7.17 -6.61 -8.41
C THR A 32 -7.12 -6.61 -9.94
N THR A 33 -8.28 -6.50 -10.59
CA THR A 33 -8.37 -6.40 -12.06
C THR A 33 -7.69 -5.13 -12.58
N HIS A 34 -7.93 -3.98 -11.96
CA HIS A 34 -7.30 -2.71 -12.36
C HIS A 34 -5.77 -2.75 -12.16
N LEU A 35 -5.30 -3.33 -11.06
CA LEU A 35 -3.88 -3.52 -10.79
C LEU A 35 -3.22 -4.38 -11.87
N ALA A 36 -3.83 -5.50 -12.27
CA ALA A 36 -3.29 -6.38 -13.29
C ALA A 36 -3.16 -5.71 -14.68
N HIS A 37 -3.93 -4.65 -14.95
CA HIS A 37 -3.91 -3.91 -16.21
C HIS A 37 -3.12 -2.59 -16.15
N TRP A 38 -2.59 -2.21 -15.00
CA TRP A 38 -1.81 -0.99 -14.88
C TRP A 38 -0.39 -1.19 -15.43
N ALA A 39 -0.02 -0.39 -16.45
CA ALA A 39 1.19 -0.60 -17.24
C ALA A 39 2.50 -0.65 -16.41
N PRO A 40 2.74 0.22 -15.40
CA PRO A 40 3.92 0.10 -14.57
C PRO A 40 3.99 -1.21 -13.78
N LEU A 41 2.85 -1.77 -13.34
CA LEU A 41 2.83 -3.05 -12.64
C LEU A 41 3.07 -4.23 -13.60
N GLN A 42 2.54 -4.16 -14.83
CA GLN A 42 2.77 -5.18 -15.86
C GLN A 42 4.24 -5.29 -16.29
N SER A 43 4.97 -4.18 -16.24
CA SER A 43 6.40 -4.12 -16.62
C SER A 43 7.35 -4.33 -15.44
N ALA A 44 6.83 -4.40 -14.22
CA ALA A 44 7.63 -4.53 -13.01
C ALA A 44 8.31 -5.92 -12.93
N ARG A 45 9.52 -5.95 -12.43
CA ARG A 45 10.27 -7.17 -12.08
C ARG A 45 10.30 -7.40 -10.58
N VAL A 46 10.25 -6.32 -9.80
CA VAL A 46 10.26 -6.34 -8.34
C VAL A 46 9.16 -5.45 -7.82
N VAL A 47 8.23 -6.01 -7.05
CA VAL A 47 7.11 -5.30 -6.44
C VAL A 47 7.15 -5.43 -4.93
N ALA A 48 7.22 -4.32 -4.24
CA ALA A 48 6.98 -4.25 -2.81
C ALA A 48 5.47 -4.15 -2.56
N ALA A 49 4.92 -5.12 -1.85
CA ALA A 49 3.50 -5.18 -1.48
C ALA A 49 3.33 -5.02 0.03
N TYR A 50 2.14 -5.23 0.54
CA TYR A 50 1.84 -5.25 1.97
C TYR A 50 0.94 -6.44 2.34
N ALA A 51 1.00 -6.87 3.58
CA ALA A 51 0.01 -7.79 4.13
C ALA A 51 -1.15 -6.98 4.72
N ALA A 52 -2.36 -7.19 4.19
CA ALA A 52 -3.53 -6.40 4.55
C ALA A 52 -3.89 -6.55 6.04
N SER A 53 -4.23 -5.46 6.68
CA SER A 53 -4.68 -5.39 8.06
C SER A 53 -5.76 -4.32 8.23
N ASN A 54 -6.44 -4.30 9.37
CA ASN A 54 -7.39 -3.23 9.71
C ASN A 54 -8.39 -2.87 8.59
N ALA A 55 -8.94 -3.86 7.91
CA ALA A 55 -9.87 -3.72 6.79
C ALA A 55 -9.26 -3.00 5.56
N GLU A 56 -7.97 -3.10 5.34
CA GLU A 56 -7.31 -2.68 4.10
C GLU A 56 -7.77 -3.53 2.92
N VAL A 57 -7.53 -3.06 1.70
CA VAL A 57 -7.73 -3.87 0.49
C VAL A 57 -6.81 -5.08 0.56
N ASP A 58 -7.37 -6.27 0.43
CA ASP A 58 -6.59 -7.50 0.38
C ASP A 58 -5.93 -7.63 -0.99
N VAL A 59 -4.60 -7.58 -1.03
CA VAL A 59 -3.80 -7.70 -2.25
C VAL A 59 -3.24 -9.09 -2.48
N THR A 60 -3.72 -10.10 -1.75
CA THR A 60 -3.24 -11.49 -1.88
C THR A 60 -3.38 -12.02 -3.31
N ALA A 61 -4.55 -11.82 -3.94
CA ALA A 61 -4.75 -12.23 -5.33
C ALA A 61 -3.83 -11.49 -6.32
N THR A 62 -3.51 -10.21 -6.05
CA THR A 62 -2.51 -9.46 -6.82
C THR A 62 -1.11 -10.06 -6.64
N ILE A 63 -0.72 -10.41 -5.42
CA ILE A 63 0.57 -11.05 -5.11
C ILE A 63 0.68 -12.40 -5.84
N GLU A 64 -0.36 -13.23 -5.79
CA GLU A 64 -0.41 -14.51 -6.50
C GLU A 64 -0.27 -14.34 -8.03
N HIS A 65 -0.96 -13.34 -8.59
CA HIS A 65 -0.83 -13.00 -10.00
C HIS A 65 0.59 -12.56 -10.36
N LEU A 66 1.25 -11.77 -9.53
CA LEU A 66 2.65 -11.36 -9.73
C LEU A 66 3.59 -12.57 -9.71
N TRP A 67 3.43 -13.50 -8.78
CA TRP A 67 4.24 -14.74 -8.75
C TRP A 67 4.04 -15.59 -10.00
N GLN A 68 2.79 -15.75 -10.49
CA GLN A 68 2.48 -16.49 -11.71
C GLN A 68 3.18 -15.87 -12.94
N ASN A 69 3.44 -14.56 -12.92
CA ASN A 69 4.16 -13.84 -13.96
C ASN A 69 5.67 -13.68 -13.67
N SER A 70 6.22 -14.47 -12.74
CA SER A 70 7.64 -14.47 -12.37
C SER A 70 8.15 -13.12 -11.84
N VAL A 71 7.26 -12.31 -11.27
CA VAL A 71 7.61 -11.05 -10.62
C VAL A 71 8.05 -11.35 -9.18
N GLN A 72 9.19 -10.80 -8.78
CA GLN A 72 9.65 -10.89 -7.40
C GLN A 72 8.79 -10.00 -6.50
N VAL A 73 8.21 -10.58 -5.46
CA VAL A 73 7.40 -9.86 -4.47
C VAL A 73 8.18 -9.72 -3.17
N ALA A 74 8.02 -8.58 -2.51
CA ALA A 74 8.55 -8.32 -1.18
C ALA A 74 7.47 -7.78 -0.24
N LEU A 75 7.53 -8.16 1.03
CA LEU A 75 6.68 -7.62 2.10
C LEU A 75 7.52 -6.83 3.11
N PRO A 76 6.91 -5.83 3.79
CA PRO A 76 7.61 -5.02 4.76
C PRO A 76 7.86 -5.80 6.06
N VAL A 77 9.04 -5.58 6.65
CA VAL A 77 9.39 -6.00 8.01
C VAL A 77 9.73 -4.74 8.81
N VAL A 78 9.13 -4.61 9.98
CA VAL A 78 9.33 -3.45 10.87
C VAL A 78 10.34 -3.81 11.96
N GLY A 79 11.51 -3.17 11.90
CA GLY A 79 12.55 -3.32 12.91
C GLY A 79 12.20 -2.69 14.26
N ALA A 80 12.95 -3.08 15.30
CA ALA A 80 12.75 -2.61 16.68
C ALA A 80 12.94 -1.09 16.84
N ASN A 81 13.77 -0.48 16.00
CA ASN A 81 14.05 0.96 15.96
C ASN A 81 13.01 1.79 15.17
N GLY A 82 11.93 1.15 14.67
CA GLY A 82 10.91 1.81 13.88
C GLY A 82 11.29 2.06 12.41
N GLN A 83 12.39 1.49 11.95
CA GLN A 83 12.72 1.41 10.54
C GLN A 83 11.90 0.30 9.86
N MET A 84 11.72 0.40 8.56
CA MET A 84 11.04 -0.59 7.73
C MET A 84 11.94 -0.92 6.54
N ALA A 85 12.04 -2.19 6.19
CA ALA A 85 12.68 -2.66 4.97
C ALA A 85 11.80 -3.73 4.32
N PHE A 86 11.99 -3.99 3.03
CA PHE A 86 11.23 -5.00 2.30
C PHE A 86 12.07 -6.26 2.13
N PHE A 87 11.43 -7.42 2.35
CA PHE A 87 12.07 -8.73 2.29
C PHE A 87 11.35 -9.62 1.28
N ALA A 88 12.09 -10.43 0.55
CA ALA A 88 11.56 -11.35 -0.44
C ALA A 88 10.42 -12.19 0.15
N TYR A 89 9.35 -12.34 -0.60
CA TYR A 89 8.17 -13.10 -0.20
C TYR A 89 7.67 -13.98 -1.33
N THR A 90 7.56 -15.27 -1.05
CA THR A 90 7.06 -16.31 -1.96
C THR A 90 5.96 -17.11 -1.28
N ALA A 91 5.30 -17.99 -2.02
CA ALA A 91 4.29 -18.89 -1.46
C ALA A 91 4.85 -19.83 -0.37
N ASP A 92 6.16 -20.17 -0.44
CA ASP A 92 6.84 -21.06 0.49
C ASP A 92 7.58 -20.31 1.60
N SER A 93 7.43 -18.99 1.69
CA SER A 93 8.12 -18.19 2.70
C SER A 93 7.68 -18.55 4.12
N ASP A 94 8.65 -18.75 5.01
CA ASP A 94 8.38 -18.77 6.45
C ASP A 94 7.91 -17.38 6.89
N VAL A 95 6.84 -17.31 7.67
CA VAL A 95 6.23 -16.05 8.11
C VAL A 95 6.04 -15.99 9.61
N GLN A 96 5.98 -14.80 10.14
CA GLN A 96 5.62 -14.51 11.52
C GLN A 96 4.60 -13.38 11.61
N ILE A 97 3.92 -13.32 12.74
CA ILE A 97 3.02 -12.19 13.03
C ILE A 97 3.80 -11.19 13.91
N ASN A 98 3.86 -9.95 13.47
CA ASN A 98 4.54 -8.91 14.21
C ASN A 98 3.67 -8.33 15.34
N ARG A 99 4.23 -7.38 16.12
CA ARG A 99 3.55 -6.71 17.24
C ARG A 99 2.29 -5.91 16.84
N PHE A 100 2.04 -5.70 15.56
CA PHE A 100 0.85 -5.03 15.03
C PHE A 100 -0.19 -6.02 14.49
N GLY A 101 0.06 -7.33 14.59
CA GLY A 101 -0.81 -8.36 14.04
C GLY A 101 -0.66 -8.55 12.53
N ILE A 102 0.42 -8.08 11.93
CA ILE A 102 0.68 -8.09 10.48
C ILE A 102 1.66 -9.21 10.17
N THR A 103 1.40 -9.94 9.09
CA THR A 103 2.29 -10.98 8.56
C THR A 103 3.57 -10.35 8.01
N GLU A 104 4.72 -10.88 8.42
CA GLU A 104 6.05 -10.50 7.93
C GLU A 104 6.84 -11.75 7.51
N PRO A 105 7.63 -11.67 6.42
CA PRO A 105 8.59 -12.73 6.08
C PRO A 105 9.61 -12.91 7.19
N ARG A 106 9.99 -14.17 7.44
CA ARG A 106 10.99 -14.56 8.41
C ARG A 106 12.18 -15.21 7.70
N ASN A 107 13.40 -14.95 8.18
CA ASN A 107 14.62 -15.52 7.60
C ASN A 107 14.76 -15.33 6.08
N SER A 108 14.25 -14.21 5.57
CA SER A 108 14.21 -13.88 4.15
C SER A 108 15.29 -12.86 3.78
N VAL A 109 15.51 -12.68 2.47
CA VAL A 109 16.52 -11.77 1.92
C VAL A 109 15.91 -10.37 1.79
N GLU A 110 16.62 -9.38 2.30
CA GLU A 110 16.26 -7.97 2.12
C GLU A 110 16.38 -7.57 0.65
N ILE A 111 15.38 -6.85 0.15
CA ILE A 111 15.34 -6.30 -1.20
C ILE A 111 15.82 -4.86 -1.16
N PRO A 112 16.91 -4.52 -1.85
CA PRO A 112 17.41 -3.14 -1.87
C PRO A 112 16.37 -2.18 -2.45
N PRO A 113 16.15 -0.98 -1.84
CA PRO A 113 15.18 0.01 -2.32
C PRO A 113 15.37 0.39 -3.80
N SER A 114 16.61 0.41 -4.27
CA SER A 114 16.98 0.77 -5.65
C SER A 114 16.55 -0.27 -6.71
N THR A 115 16.17 -1.48 -6.30
CA THR A 115 15.76 -2.57 -7.22
C THR A 115 14.24 -2.69 -7.34
N ILE A 116 13.48 -2.00 -6.50
CA ILE A 116 12.02 -2.07 -6.49
C ILE A 116 11.47 -1.17 -7.61
N ASP A 117 10.63 -1.73 -8.47
CA ASP A 117 9.99 -1.04 -9.59
C ASP A 117 8.67 -0.39 -9.18
N VAL A 118 7.89 -1.06 -8.32
CA VAL A 118 6.59 -0.57 -7.82
C VAL A 118 6.46 -0.84 -6.33
N VAL A 119 5.95 0.14 -5.58
CA VAL A 119 5.55 -0.02 -4.18
C VAL A 119 4.04 0.14 -4.06
N LEU A 120 3.34 -0.93 -3.70
CA LEU A 120 1.94 -0.87 -3.29
C LEU A 120 1.88 -0.34 -1.86
N THR A 121 1.19 0.78 -1.66
CA THR A 121 1.10 1.42 -0.34
C THR A 121 -0.31 1.37 0.22
N PRO A 122 -0.52 0.84 1.44
CA PRO A 122 -1.79 0.97 2.13
C PRO A 122 -1.96 2.41 2.63
N LEU A 123 -3.20 2.88 2.66
CA LEU A 123 -3.52 4.22 3.12
C LEU A 123 -4.91 4.29 3.77
N LEU A 124 -5.17 5.33 4.55
CA LEU A 124 -6.50 5.63 5.10
C LEU A 124 -7.29 6.59 4.23
N ALA A 125 -6.63 7.57 3.61
CA ALA A 125 -7.26 8.52 2.72
C ALA A 125 -6.28 8.97 1.65
N PHE A 126 -6.82 9.39 0.50
CA PHE A 126 -6.09 10.05 -0.58
C PHE A 126 -6.92 11.19 -1.16
N ASP A 127 -6.26 12.12 -1.86
CA ASP A 127 -6.92 13.24 -2.53
C ASP A 127 -6.54 13.32 -4.01
N GLN A 128 -7.10 14.31 -4.71
CA GLN A 128 -6.89 14.53 -6.14
C GLN A 128 -5.45 14.97 -6.52
N TRP A 129 -4.61 15.28 -5.53
CA TRP A 129 -3.20 15.67 -5.76
C TRP A 129 -2.22 14.55 -5.44
N GLY A 130 -2.72 13.35 -5.10
CA GLY A 130 -1.90 12.19 -4.73
C GLY A 130 -1.37 12.23 -3.30
N HIS A 131 -1.82 13.19 -2.46
CA HIS A 131 -1.48 13.13 -1.04
C HIS A 131 -2.15 11.92 -0.42
N ARG A 132 -1.43 11.27 0.50
CA ARG A 132 -1.95 10.12 1.23
C ARG A 132 -1.88 10.33 2.74
N LEU A 133 -2.89 9.84 3.44
CA LEU A 133 -2.95 9.80 4.89
C LEU A 133 -2.80 8.36 5.36
N GLY A 134 -1.68 8.05 6.01
CA GLY A 134 -1.45 6.73 6.62
C GLY A 134 -1.90 6.67 8.07
N MET A 135 -1.67 5.52 8.72
CA MET A 135 -2.02 5.23 10.12
C MET A 135 -1.24 6.06 11.15
N GLY A 136 -0.17 6.75 10.74
CA GLY A 136 0.58 7.67 11.59
C GLY A 136 1.92 7.14 12.12
N GLY A 137 2.33 5.94 11.73
CA GLY A 137 3.64 5.38 12.06
C GLY A 137 4.80 5.98 11.26
N GLY A 138 4.51 6.58 10.09
CA GLY A 138 5.48 7.23 9.21
C GLY A 138 6.47 6.26 8.55
N TYR A 139 6.19 4.95 8.54
CA TYR A 139 7.09 3.94 7.98
C TYR A 139 7.35 4.16 6.50
N TYR A 140 6.29 4.34 5.72
CA TYR A 140 6.39 4.59 4.28
C TYR A 140 7.02 5.95 3.97
N ASP A 141 6.74 7.00 4.73
CA ASP A 141 7.32 8.34 4.49
C ASP A 141 8.83 8.38 4.74
N ARG A 142 9.32 7.51 5.62
CA ARG A 142 10.77 7.35 5.83
C ARG A 142 11.43 6.46 4.78
N TYR A 143 10.73 5.43 4.30
CA TYR A 143 11.27 4.47 3.35
C TYR A 143 11.23 4.96 1.88
N LEU A 144 10.10 5.52 1.46
CA LEU A 144 9.87 5.85 0.05
C LEU A 144 10.91 6.80 -0.59
N PRO A 145 11.52 7.76 0.14
CA PRO A 145 12.60 8.58 -0.42
C PRO A 145 13.86 7.79 -0.83
N GLU A 146 14.03 6.56 -0.32
CA GLU A 146 15.18 5.70 -0.63
C GLU A 146 15.01 4.94 -1.96
N THR A 147 13.81 4.94 -2.54
CA THR A 147 13.50 4.22 -3.78
C THR A 147 13.14 5.18 -4.92
N ARG A 148 13.25 4.68 -6.17
CA ARG A 148 12.76 5.34 -7.38
C ARG A 148 11.53 4.64 -7.95
N ALA A 149 10.93 3.75 -7.19
CA ALA A 149 9.76 2.98 -7.58
C ALA A 149 8.54 3.86 -7.87
N HIS A 150 7.66 3.39 -8.71
CA HIS A 150 6.32 3.94 -8.80
C HIS A 150 5.54 3.65 -7.52
N ILE A 151 5.02 4.69 -6.87
CA ILE A 151 4.26 4.58 -5.62
C ILE A 151 2.79 4.51 -5.98
N LEU A 152 2.20 3.34 -5.80
CA LEU A 152 0.79 3.08 -6.07
C LEU A 152 0.03 2.89 -4.76
N GLY A 153 -0.82 3.86 -4.43
CA GLY A 153 -1.77 3.71 -3.34
C GLY A 153 -2.84 2.67 -3.67
N VAL A 154 -3.22 1.84 -2.71
CA VAL A 154 -4.32 0.88 -2.88
C VAL A 154 -5.39 1.17 -1.83
N ALA A 155 -6.61 1.48 -2.28
CA ALA A 155 -7.67 1.97 -1.42
C ALA A 155 -9.06 1.67 -1.98
N PHE A 156 -10.06 1.66 -1.12
CA PHE A 156 -11.46 1.72 -1.57
C PHE A 156 -11.84 3.17 -1.93
N ALA A 157 -12.75 3.36 -2.88
CA ALA A 157 -13.20 4.69 -3.31
C ALA A 157 -13.76 5.55 -2.16
N CYS A 158 -14.34 4.93 -1.12
CA CYS A 158 -14.80 5.64 0.07
C CYS A 158 -13.68 6.32 0.86
N GLN A 159 -12.41 6.03 0.56
CA GLN A 159 -11.22 6.65 1.16
C GLN A 159 -10.77 7.92 0.40
N TYR A 160 -11.46 8.29 -0.69
CA TYR A 160 -11.21 9.55 -1.39
C TYR A 160 -11.65 10.75 -0.56
N SER A 161 -10.78 11.75 -0.47
CA SER A 161 -11.04 13.06 0.12
C SER A 161 -11.20 14.11 -0.99
N ALA A 162 -12.38 14.74 -1.10
CA ALA A 162 -12.57 15.86 -2.01
C ALA A 162 -11.81 17.12 -1.56
N ALA A 163 -11.51 17.23 -0.27
CA ALA A 163 -10.68 18.29 0.28
C ALA A 163 -9.23 17.88 0.33
N GLU A 164 -8.31 18.82 0.13
CA GLU A 164 -6.89 18.59 0.25
C GLU A 164 -6.53 18.04 1.64
N LEU A 165 -5.79 16.93 1.65
CA LEU A 165 -5.30 16.32 2.87
C LEU A 165 -4.16 17.17 3.48
N PRO A 166 -4.06 17.24 4.80
CA PRO A 166 -2.89 17.85 5.44
C PRO A 166 -1.62 17.11 5.02
N ASN A 167 -0.71 17.79 4.39
CA ASN A 167 0.59 17.28 4.02
C ASN A 167 1.70 18.04 4.75
N ALA A 168 2.88 17.48 4.79
CA ALA A 168 4.11 18.09 5.29
C ALA A 168 5.22 17.84 4.25
N ASP A 169 6.30 18.59 4.32
CA ASP A 169 7.39 18.54 3.34
C ASP A 169 8.06 17.16 3.19
N TRP A 170 7.92 16.31 4.21
CA TRP A 170 8.44 14.93 4.21
C TRP A 170 7.42 13.89 3.78
N ASP A 171 6.15 14.24 3.58
CA ASP A 171 5.12 13.29 3.14
C ASP A 171 5.31 13.01 1.64
N VAL A 172 5.48 11.76 1.28
CA VAL A 172 5.67 11.33 -0.11
C VAL A 172 4.31 11.12 -0.77
N ARG A 173 4.09 11.70 -1.95
CA ARG A 173 2.85 11.52 -2.72
C ARG A 173 2.84 10.17 -3.44
N CYS A 174 1.65 9.68 -3.74
CA CYS A 174 1.48 8.58 -4.69
C CYS A 174 1.67 9.09 -6.13
N ASN A 175 2.20 8.23 -7.01
CA ASN A 175 2.15 8.44 -8.47
C ASN A 175 0.76 8.11 -9.02
N ALA A 176 0.09 7.13 -8.38
CA ALA A 176 -1.27 6.72 -8.71
C ALA A 176 -1.97 6.13 -7.48
N VAL A 177 -3.30 6.03 -7.53
CA VAL A 177 -4.11 5.27 -6.57
C VAL A 177 -5.09 4.36 -7.33
N ALA A 178 -5.07 3.08 -7.01
CA ALA A 178 -6.03 2.10 -7.49
C ALA A 178 -7.22 2.00 -6.54
N THR A 179 -8.43 2.08 -7.11
CA THR A 179 -9.70 1.85 -6.41
C THR A 179 -10.58 0.93 -7.25
N GLU A 180 -11.73 0.53 -6.75
CA GLU A 180 -12.74 -0.21 -7.53
C GLU A 180 -13.25 0.55 -8.74
N ASN A 181 -13.06 1.86 -8.82
CA ASN A 181 -13.47 2.72 -9.94
C ASN A 181 -12.38 2.86 -11.03
N GLY A 182 -11.18 2.33 -10.81
CA GLY A 182 -10.05 2.43 -11.71
C GLY A 182 -8.77 2.94 -11.03
N VAL A 183 -7.75 3.20 -11.85
CA VAL A 183 -6.48 3.78 -11.41
C VAL A 183 -6.47 5.27 -11.74
N LEU A 184 -6.32 6.11 -10.72
CA LEU A 184 -6.17 7.55 -10.84
C LEU A 184 -4.67 7.89 -10.77
N GLU A 185 -4.13 8.46 -11.85
CA GLU A 185 -2.73 8.88 -11.94
C GLU A 185 -2.59 10.37 -11.63
N PHE A 186 -1.48 10.76 -11.00
CA PHE A 186 -1.19 12.13 -10.59
C PHE A 186 0.03 12.67 -11.32
N ALA A 187 -0.04 13.92 -11.77
CA ALA A 187 1.12 14.63 -12.28
C ALA A 187 2.16 14.85 -11.16
N GLN A 188 3.42 14.59 -11.46
CA GLN A 188 4.57 14.78 -10.55
C GLN A 188 5.13 16.20 -10.67
#